data_69de45b216f8a0247ff3153bf532951c
#
_entry.id   69de45b216f8a0247ff3153bf532951c
#
_cell.length_a   1.000
_cell.length_b   1.000
_cell.length_c   1.000
_cell.angle_alpha   90.00
_cell.angle_beta   90.00
_cell.angle_gamma   90.00
#
_symmetry.space_group_name_H-M   'P 1'
#
loop_
_entity.id
_entity.type
_entity.pdbx_description
1 polymer ?
#
loop_
_entity_poly.entity_id
_entity_poly.type
_entity_poly.pdbx_seq_one_letter_code
_entity_poly.pdbx_strand_id
1 'polypeptide(L)'
;SASLETGSPSSSPISTSAPPTTTAPLTGVVTRARTGTFRPSTRYTSDEYACAASTSAPSPLPTSARAALRDPNWLAAMREEFDALQRNRTWQLVPRPPRANVITGKWVFRHKTRPDGSLERYKARWVVRGFRQRAGVDFTDTFAPVVKPGTIRAVLQLAVSRAWPVHQLDVSNAFLHGHLDEQVFCQQPTGFVDTDYPDHVCLLSRSLYGLKQAPRAWYQRIAAFLQQQGFRSTRSDASLFVYHQGHATAYLLLYVDDIILTASSPALLQQITARLGTEFALKDLGALHYFLGIEVVRRATGFFLHQQKYAYELLERAGMLNCKPAPTPVDTKAKVSAVEGSPASDASFYRSIVGAF
;
A
#
# COMPACT_ATOMS: atom_id res chain seq x y z
N SER A 1 44.26 -1.39 -61.36
CA SER A 1 45.71 -1.17 -61.54
C SER A 1 46.34 -1.18 -60.15
N ALA A 2 47.27 -2.12 -60.02
CA ALA A 2 48.46 -2.22 -59.16
C ALA A 2 48.11 -2.40 -57.63
N SER A 3 48.24 -3.53 -57.02
CA SER A 3 49.31 -4.56 -56.91
C SER A 3 50.44 -4.15 -55.97
N LEU A 4 50.69 -5.10 -55.05
CA LEU A 4 51.94 -5.52 -54.41
C LEU A 4 52.40 -4.77 -53.17
N GLU A 5 52.98 -5.34 -52.10
CA GLU A 5 53.51 -6.69 -51.79
C GLU A 5 53.77 -6.76 -50.26
N THR A 6 53.55 -7.83 -49.64
CA THR A 6 54.42 -8.82 -48.93
C THR A 6 55.45 -8.30 -47.94
N GLY A 7 55.49 -8.98 -46.82
CA GLY A 7 56.67 -8.98 -45.91
C GLY A 7 56.42 -9.51 -44.53
N SER A 8 56.32 -10.84 -44.35
CA SER A 8 56.81 -11.49 -43.11
C SER A 8 58.30 -11.73 -43.21
N PRO A 9 59.02 -11.75 -42.07
CA PRO A 9 59.48 -13.05 -41.54
C PRO A 9 59.57 -13.17 -40.00
N SER A 10 59.27 -14.34 -39.54
CA SER A 10 60.05 -15.39 -38.89
C SER A 10 60.62 -15.16 -37.48
N SER A 11 60.12 -16.03 -36.61
CA SER A 11 60.79 -16.99 -35.76
C SER A 11 61.62 -16.55 -34.56
N SER A 12 61.18 -16.84 -33.38
CA SER A 12 61.59 -17.90 -32.44
C SER A 12 62.20 -17.42 -31.11
N PRO A 13 62.36 -18.24 -30.08
CA PRO A 13 61.69 -18.03 -28.79
C PRO A 13 62.71 -17.71 -27.68
N ILE A 14 62.27 -17.06 -26.60
CA ILE A 14 63.11 -16.97 -25.39
C ILE A 14 62.22 -17.11 -24.14
N SER A 15 62.53 -18.17 -23.42
CA SER A 15 62.56 -18.49 -22.02
C SER A 15 61.68 -17.68 -21.03
N THR A 16 60.84 -18.42 -20.38
CA THR A 16 60.44 -18.40 -18.94
C THR A 16 61.29 -17.57 -17.99
N SER A 17 60.65 -16.62 -17.34
CA SER A 17 60.85 -16.34 -15.91
C SER A 17 59.60 -15.57 -15.40
N ALA A 18 58.94 -16.15 -14.41
CA ALA A 18 57.84 -15.51 -13.69
C ALA A 18 58.35 -14.36 -12.81
N PRO A 19 57.68 -13.20 -12.79
CA PRO A 19 57.95 -12.19 -11.77
C PRO A 19 57.13 -12.44 -10.52
N PRO A 20 57.60 -12.01 -9.35
CA PRO A 20 57.00 -12.25 -8.07
C PRO A 20 55.70 -11.50 -7.88
N THR A 21 54.74 -12.15 -7.28
CA THR A 21 53.45 -11.60 -6.85
C THR A 21 53.67 -10.53 -5.78
N THR A 22 53.62 -9.28 -6.17
CA THR A 22 53.54 -8.16 -5.22
C THR A 22 52.08 -7.79 -5.11
N THR A 23 51.42 -8.28 -4.08
CA THR A 23 50.12 -7.80 -3.65
C THR A 23 50.25 -6.37 -3.12
N ALA A 24 49.86 -5.39 -3.91
CA ALA A 24 49.66 -4.04 -3.43
C ALA A 24 48.44 -4.02 -2.50
N PRO A 25 48.53 -3.43 -1.31
CA PRO A 25 47.36 -3.31 -0.42
C PRO A 25 46.37 -2.32 -0.99
N LEU A 26 45.13 -2.74 -1.10
CA LEU A 26 43.96 -1.88 -1.31
C LEU A 26 43.93 -0.84 -0.20
N THR A 27 44.22 0.42 -0.51
CA THR A 27 44.01 1.58 0.36
C THR A 27 42.52 1.85 0.52
N GLY A 28 41.82 0.99 1.26
CA GLY A 28 40.51 1.29 1.79
C GLY A 28 40.66 2.25 2.95
N VAL A 29 39.77 3.26 3.02
CA VAL A 29 39.70 4.18 4.14
C VAL A 29 39.64 3.38 5.45
N VAL A 30 40.68 3.49 6.25
CA VAL A 30 40.77 2.83 7.56
C VAL A 30 39.98 3.67 8.55
N THR A 31 38.75 3.21 8.88
CA THR A 31 37.93 3.86 9.91
C THR A 31 38.48 3.59 11.31
N ARG A 32 38.33 4.53 12.25
CA ARG A 32 38.76 4.40 13.65
C ARG A 32 38.24 3.14 14.35
N ALA A 33 37.10 2.61 13.92
CA ALA A 33 36.57 1.33 14.42
C ALA A 33 37.45 0.13 14.06
N ARG A 34 38.17 0.18 12.92
CA ARG A 34 39.01 -0.93 12.43
C ARG A 34 40.40 -0.98 13.09
N THR A 35 40.81 0.14 13.70
CA THR A 35 42.09 0.24 14.44
C THR A 35 41.95 0.04 15.94
N GLY A 36 40.77 -0.33 16.45
CA GLY A 36 40.54 -0.53 17.88
C GLY A 36 40.64 0.75 18.75
N THR A 37 40.75 1.91 18.13
CA THR A 37 40.89 3.21 18.81
C THR A 37 39.55 3.90 19.11
N PHE A 38 38.44 3.18 19.05
CA PHE A 38 37.14 3.71 19.45
C PHE A 38 37.05 3.73 20.98
N ARG A 39 37.26 4.89 21.58
CA ARG A 39 36.91 5.14 22.98
C ARG A 39 35.54 5.86 23.00
N PRO A 40 34.51 5.25 23.62
CA PRO A 40 33.24 5.93 23.83
C PRO A 40 33.48 7.23 24.59
N SER A 41 32.80 8.31 24.20
CA SER A 41 32.88 9.56 24.94
C SER A 41 32.34 9.37 26.35
N THR A 42 33.07 9.81 27.36
CA THR A 42 32.66 9.77 28.78
C THR A 42 31.33 10.50 29.09
N ARG A 43 30.82 11.29 28.13
CA ARG A 43 29.46 11.88 28.18
C ARG A 43 28.33 10.89 28.02
N TYR A 44 28.60 9.65 27.53
CA TYR A 44 27.60 8.62 27.26
C TYR A 44 27.84 7.34 28.06
N THR A 45 28.72 7.37 29.07
CA THR A 45 29.04 6.23 29.94
C THR A 45 28.38 6.32 31.32
N SER A 46 27.41 7.21 31.53
CA SER A 46 26.59 7.14 32.74
C SER A 46 25.52 6.08 32.57
N ASP A 47 25.51 5.12 33.48
CA ASP A 47 24.53 4.01 33.55
C ASP A 47 23.04 4.47 33.61
N GLU A 48 22.81 5.77 33.77
CA GLU A 48 21.48 6.40 33.77
C GLU A 48 20.81 6.47 32.37
N TYR A 49 21.55 6.25 31.28
CA TYR A 49 20.98 6.25 29.90
C TYR A 49 20.99 4.89 29.23
N ALA A 50 21.28 3.84 29.94
CA ALA A 50 20.96 2.51 29.52
C ALA A 50 19.45 2.27 29.70
N CYS A 51 18.61 3.02 28.99
CA CYS A 51 17.35 2.46 28.55
C CYS A 51 17.70 1.26 27.69
N ALA A 52 17.78 0.10 28.32
CA ALA A 52 17.65 -1.15 27.63
C ALA A 52 16.30 -1.11 26.93
N ALA A 53 16.24 -0.51 25.75
CA ALA A 53 15.23 -0.84 24.77
C ALA A 53 15.46 -2.32 24.49
N SER A 54 14.81 -3.14 25.28
CA SER A 54 14.61 -4.55 25.02
C SER A 54 13.80 -4.61 23.72
N THR A 55 14.45 -4.37 22.58
CA THR A 55 13.87 -4.59 21.25
C THR A 55 13.85 -6.10 21.07
N SER A 56 12.89 -6.74 21.75
CA SER A 56 12.51 -8.08 21.37
C SER A 56 12.11 -8.00 19.90
N ALA A 57 12.69 -8.89 19.09
CA ALA A 57 12.34 -8.96 17.68
C ALA A 57 10.80 -9.01 17.55
N PRO A 58 10.23 -8.29 16.56
CA PRO A 58 8.78 -8.31 16.36
C PRO A 58 8.27 -9.74 16.24
N SER A 59 7.11 -10.03 16.82
CA SER A 59 6.44 -11.33 16.64
C SER A 59 6.28 -11.61 15.14
N PRO A 60 6.63 -12.82 14.67
CA PRO A 60 6.51 -13.18 13.26
C PRO A 60 5.04 -13.13 12.80
N LEU A 61 4.82 -13.03 11.47
CA LEU A 61 3.48 -13.11 10.91
C LEU A 61 2.84 -14.47 11.24
N PRO A 62 1.64 -14.51 11.86
CA PRO A 62 0.99 -15.77 12.20
C PRO A 62 0.57 -16.55 10.95
N THR A 63 0.80 -17.84 10.95
CA THR A 63 0.35 -18.74 9.87
C THR A 63 -1.13 -19.11 9.98
N SER A 64 -1.76 -18.87 11.13
CA SER A 64 -3.17 -19.18 11.38
C SER A 64 -3.76 -18.28 12.48
N ALA A 65 -5.09 -18.18 12.51
CA ALA A 65 -5.81 -17.50 13.59
C ALA A 65 -5.48 -18.13 14.98
N ARG A 66 -5.32 -19.46 15.05
CA ARG A 66 -4.97 -20.16 16.29
C ARG A 66 -3.58 -19.76 16.78
N ALA A 67 -2.62 -19.59 15.88
CA ALA A 67 -1.29 -19.11 16.25
C ALA A 67 -1.33 -17.65 16.74
N ALA A 68 -2.11 -16.80 16.06
CA ALA A 68 -2.29 -15.39 16.45
C ALA A 68 -2.94 -15.24 17.84
N LEU A 69 -3.91 -16.08 18.19
CA LEU A 69 -4.57 -16.06 19.50
C LEU A 69 -3.66 -16.42 20.67
N ARG A 70 -2.51 -17.07 20.41
CA ARG A 70 -1.48 -17.42 21.41
C ARG A 70 -0.42 -16.34 21.57
N ASP A 71 -0.29 -15.45 20.63
CA ASP A 71 0.67 -14.36 20.64
C ASP A 71 0.00 -13.09 21.19
N PRO A 72 0.52 -12.50 22.28
CA PRO A 72 -0.12 -11.35 22.93
C PRO A 72 -0.23 -10.13 22.00
N ASN A 73 0.74 -9.89 21.13
CA ASN A 73 0.75 -8.75 20.20
C ASN A 73 -0.34 -8.91 19.13
N TRP A 74 -0.44 -10.11 18.56
CA TRP A 74 -1.45 -10.40 17.54
C TRP A 74 -2.85 -10.51 18.14
N LEU A 75 -2.99 -11.07 19.35
CA LEU A 75 -4.26 -11.08 20.05
C LEU A 75 -4.76 -9.67 20.35
N ALA A 76 -3.87 -8.77 20.77
CA ALA A 76 -4.24 -7.36 20.99
C ALA A 76 -4.73 -6.70 19.69
N ALA A 77 -4.02 -6.92 18.55
CA ALA A 77 -4.44 -6.40 17.25
C ALA A 77 -5.78 -7.00 16.78
N MET A 78 -6.05 -8.28 17.06
CA MET A 78 -7.33 -8.91 16.74
C MET A 78 -8.47 -8.34 17.59
N ARG A 79 -8.24 -8.07 18.89
CA ARG A 79 -9.22 -7.43 19.77
C ARG A 79 -9.54 -6.01 19.34
N GLU A 80 -8.52 -5.22 18.99
CA GLU A 80 -8.72 -3.86 18.48
C GLU A 80 -9.66 -3.84 17.26
N GLU A 81 -9.44 -4.75 16.30
CA GLU A 81 -10.30 -4.88 15.11
C GLU A 81 -11.70 -5.35 15.51
N PHE A 82 -11.83 -6.39 16.36
CA PHE A 82 -13.13 -6.91 16.80
C PHE A 82 -13.94 -5.84 17.52
N ASP A 83 -13.32 -5.10 18.43
CA ASP A 83 -13.97 -4.01 19.17
C ASP A 83 -14.41 -2.87 18.21
N ALA A 84 -13.63 -2.59 17.18
CA ALA A 84 -14.02 -1.63 16.14
C ALA A 84 -15.25 -2.11 15.37
N LEU A 85 -15.32 -3.39 15.02
CA LEU A 85 -16.48 -3.98 14.35
C LEU A 85 -17.72 -3.92 15.25
N GLN A 86 -17.60 -4.16 16.55
CA GLN A 86 -18.70 -4.06 17.52
C GLN A 86 -19.15 -2.60 17.70
N ARG A 87 -18.24 -1.66 17.92
CA ARG A 87 -18.57 -0.23 18.04
C ARG A 87 -19.32 0.31 16.83
N ASN A 88 -18.96 -0.15 15.63
CA ASN A 88 -19.64 0.21 14.40
C ASN A 88 -20.98 -0.52 14.18
N ARG A 89 -21.38 -1.42 15.12
CA ARG A 89 -22.57 -2.26 14.97
C ARG A 89 -22.63 -2.93 13.60
N THR A 90 -21.50 -3.56 13.22
CA THR A 90 -21.31 -4.12 11.89
C THR A 90 -22.28 -5.25 11.57
N TRP A 91 -22.73 -5.99 12.61
CA TRP A 91 -23.70 -7.07 12.50
C TRP A 91 -24.58 -7.21 13.75
N GLN A 92 -25.62 -8.01 13.60
CA GLN A 92 -26.42 -8.57 14.68
C GLN A 92 -26.23 -10.08 14.70
N LEU A 93 -26.16 -10.70 15.90
CA LEU A 93 -26.17 -12.15 16.03
C LEU A 93 -27.61 -12.64 15.90
N VAL A 94 -27.83 -13.56 14.97
CA VAL A 94 -29.14 -14.16 14.71
C VAL A 94 -29.02 -15.68 14.62
N PRO A 95 -30.09 -16.43 14.97
CA PRO A 95 -30.12 -17.85 14.68
C PRO A 95 -29.85 -18.10 13.21
N ARG A 96 -29.11 -19.16 12.90
CA ARG A 96 -28.80 -19.48 11.52
C ARG A 96 -30.06 -19.78 10.71
N PRO A 97 -30.42 -18.96 9.68
CA PRO A 97 -31.61 -19.23 8.89
C PRO A 97 -31.44 -20.51 8.05
N PRO A 98 -32.50 -21.32 7.89
CA PRO A 98 -32.48 -22.49 7.02
C PRO A 98 -32.10 -22.10 5.60
N ARG A 99 -31.15 -22.83 4.98
CA ARG A 99 -30.69 -22.63 3.60
C ARG A 99 -29.95 -21.30 3.32
N ALA A 100 -29.69 -20.46 4.35
CA ALA A 100 -28.91 -19.25 4.18
C ALA A 100 -27.48 -19.55 3.71
N ASN A 101 -26.97 -18.76 2.77
CA ASN A 101 -25.57 -18.77 2.40
C ASN A 101 -24.75 -18.06 3.49
N VAL A 102 -24.15 -18.82 4.41
CA VAL A 102 -23.30 -18.25 5.47
C VAL A 102 -21.86 -18.20 4.99
N ILE A 103 -21.37 -16.99 4.77
CA ILE A 103 -20.02 -16.75 4.24
C ILE A 103 -19.00 -16.92 5.37
N THR A 104 -17.91 -17.62 5.08
CA THR A 104 -16.79 -17.75 6.02
C THR A 104 -15.90 -16.53 5.98
N GLY A 105 -15.21 -16.22 7.07
CA GLY A 105 -14.16 -15.19 7.11
C GLY A 105 -12.80 -15.77 7.43
N LYS A 106 -11.81 -14.89 7.38
CA LYS A 106 -10.43 -15.17 7.81
C LYS A 106 -9.79 -13.93 8.40
N TRP A 107 -8.88 -14.13 9.33
CA TRP A 107 -7.98 -13.06 9.78
C TRP A 107 -6.86 -12.85 8.77
N VAL A 108 -6.57 -11.59 8.48
CA VAL A 108 -5.43 -11.16 7.67
C VAL A 108 -4.53 -10.32 8.56
N PHE A 109 -3.26 -10.75 8.66
CA PHE A 109 -2.26 -10.14 9.53
C PHE A 109 -1.23 -9.37 8.68
N ARG A 110 -0.80 -8.22 9.18
CA ARG A 110 0.25 -7.42 8.54
C ARG A 110 1.02 -6.63 9.59
N HIS A 111 2.33 -6.57 9.46
CA HIS A 111 3.13 -5.55 10.11
C HIS A 111 2.91 -4.20 9.42
N LYS A 112 2.65 -3.16 10.18
CA LYS A 112 2.79 -1.79 9.70
C LYS A 112 4.16 -1.29 10.11
N THR A 113 4.94 -0.83 9.14
CA THR A 113 6.30 -0.32 9.36
C THR A 113 6.36 1.16 9.08
N ARG A 114 7.24 1.85 9.81
CA ARG A 114 7.61 3.24 9.54
C ARG A 114 8.52 3.33 8.30
N PRO A 115 8.78 4.54 7.77
CA PRO A 115 9.69 4.71 6.63
C PRO A 115 11.12 4.20 6.87
N ASP A 116 11.56 4.14 8.13
CA ASP A 116 12.86 3.60 8.54
C ASP A 116 12.91 2.07 8.64
N GLY A 117 11.78 1.39 8.30
CA GLY A 117 11.64 -0.07 8.38
C GLY A 117 11.31 -0.60 9.78
N SER A 118 11.29 0.24 10.82
CA SER A 118 10.91 -0.18 12.18
C SER A 118 9.42 -0.53 12.25
N LEU A 119 9.07 -1.48 13.13
CA LEU A 119 7.68 -1.84 13.38
C LEU A 119 6.94 -0.64 13.98
N GLU A 120 5.87 -0.20 13.32
CA GLU A 120 4.94 0.79 13.88
C GLU A 120 3.89 0.10 14.76
N ARG A 121 3.22 -0.92 14.21
CA ARG A 121 2.18 -1.70 14.90
C ARG A 121 1.86 -3.01 14.19
N TYR A 122 1.26 -3.92 14.95
CA TYR A 122 0.61 -5.11 14.43
C TYR A 122 -0.78 -4.72 13.89
N LYS A 123 -1.18 -5.26 12.76
CA LYS A 123 -2.50 -5.01 12.18
C LYS A 123 -3.17 -6.33 11.83
N ALA A 124 -4.34 -6.57 12.43
CA ALA A 124 -5.22 -7.66 12.09
C ALA A 124 -6.48 -7.09 11.42
N ARG A 125 -7.04 -7.80 10.44
CA ARG A 125 -8.33 -7.50 9.83
C ARG A 125 -9.16 -8.75 9.69
N TRP A 126 -10.44 -8.67 10.07
CA TRP A 126 -11.40 -9.71 9.75
C TRP A 126 -11.94 -9.51 8.34
N VAL A 127 -11.67 -10.45 7.44
CA VAL A 127 -12.00 -10.36 6.02
C VAL A 127 -12.92 -11.52 5.65
N VAL A 128 -14.11 -11.23 5.14
CA VAL A 128 -15.03 -12.25 4.66
C VAL A 128 -14.62 -12.76 3.27
N ARG A 129 -14.91 -14.03 2.99
CA ARG A 129 -14.56 -14.68 1.72
C ARG A 129 -15.63 -14.39 0.65
N GLY A 130 -15.66 -13.16 0.16
CA GLY A 130 -16.66 -12.68 -0.81
C GLY A 130 -16.75 -13.48 -2.11
N PHE A 131 -15.68 -14.24 -2.47
CA PHE A 131 -15.74 -15.15 -3.61
C PHE A 131 -16.77 -16.27 -3.45
N ARG A 132 -17.28 -16.52 -2.23
CA ARG A 132 -18.36 -17.45 -1.93
C ARG A 132 -19.75 -16.81 -2.00
N GLN A 133 -19.83 -15.49 -2.20
CA GLN A 133 -21.11 -14.81 -2.40
C GLN A 133 -21.76 -15.22 -3.73
N ARG A 134 -23.09 -15.35 -3.70
CA ARG A 134 -23.94 -15.69 -4.84
C ARG A 134 -24.58 -14.43 -5.38
N ALA A 135 -24.42 -14.19 -6.70
CA ALA A 135 -25.08 -13.08 -7.38
C ALA A 135 -26.60 -13.24 -7.32
N GLY A 136 -27.32 -12.14 -7.14
CA GLY A 136 -28.77 -12.13 -7.01
C GLY A 136 -29.31 -12.63 -5.67
N VAL A 137 -28.43 -13.08 -4.73
CA VAL A 137 -28.80 -13.52 -3.36
C VAL A 137 -28.05 -12.67 -2.33
N ASP A 138 -26.72 -12.68 -2.36
CA ASP A 138 -25.86 -12.00 -1.38
C ASP A 138 -25.43 -10.61 -1.86
N PHE A 139 -25.54 -10.34 -3.15
CA PHE A 139 -25.26 -9.03 -3.76
C PHE A 139 -25.94 -8.93 -5.12
N THR A 140 -26.24 -7.69 -5.51
CA THR A 140 -26.75 -7.35 -6.84
C THR A 140 -25.66 -6.66 -7.66
N ASP A 141 -25.33 -5.44 -7.30
CA ASP A 141 -24.34 -4.59 -7.94
C ASP A 141 -23.07 -4.45 -7.10
N THR A 142 -21.91 -4.46 -7.76
CA THR A 142 -20.61 -4.35 -7.10
C THR A 142 -19.78 -3.18 -7.62
N PHE A 143 -20.20 -2.56 -8.73
CA PHE A 143 -19.42 -1.50 -9.34
C PHE A 143 -19.29 -0.28 -8.43
N ALA A 144 -18.05 0.14 -8.21
CA ALA A 144 -17.70 1.41 -7.59
C ALA A 144 -16.80 2.21 -8.55
N PRO A 145 -17.02 3.50 -8.71
CA PRO A 145 -16.16 4.34 -9.53
C PRO A 145 -14.71 4.32 -9.02
N VAL A 146 -13.78 4.36 -9.96
CA VAL A 146 -12.35 4.48 -9.70
C VAL A 146 -11.84 5.72 -10.41
N VAL A 147 -11.12 6.59 -9.68
CA VAL A 147 -10.60 7.83 -10.23
C VAL A 147 -9.62 7.57 -11.39
N LYS A 148 -9.79 8.31 -12.48
CA LYS A 148 -8.96 8.17 -13.68
C LYS A 148 -7.64 8.95 -13.50
N PRO A 149 -6.49 8.42 -13.97
CA PRO A 149 -5.20 9.14 -13.90
C PRO A 149 -5.25 10.52 -14.56
N GLY A 150 -6.01 10.68 -15.64
CA GLY A 150 -6.24 11.97 -16.30
C GLY A 150 -6.94 12.99 -15.40
N THR A 151 -7.95 12.55 -14.63
CA THR A 151 -8.68 13.39 -13.67
C THR A 151 -7.76 13.88 -12.55
N ILE A 152 -6.91 13.00 -12.00
CA ILE A 152 -5.94 13.38 -10.96
C ILE A 152 -5.01 14.47 -11.50
N ARG A 153 -4.42 14.28 -12.68
CA ARG A 153 -3.52 15.25 -13.31
C ARG A 153 -4.21 16.58 -13.56
N ALA A 154 -5.44 16.57 -14.05
CA ALA A 154 -6.21 17.79 -14.32
C ALA A 154 -6.49 18.58 -13.04
N VAL A 155 -6.90 17.92 -11.95
CA VAL A 155 -7.16 18.57 -10.67
C VAL A 155 -5.87 19.13 -10.05
N LEU A 156 -4.77 18.38 -10.10
CA LEU A 156 -3.47 18.84 -9.59
C LEU A 156 -2.95 20.03 -10.43
N GLN A 157 -3.07 19.99 -11.76
CA GLN A 157 -2.70 21.11 -12.63
C GLN A 157 -3.51 22.36 -12.31
N LEU A 158 -4.82 22.22 -12.09
CA LEU A 158 -5.67 23.32 -11.71
C LEU A 158 -5.29 23.91 -10.35
N ALA A 159 -5.00 23.05 -9.37
CA ALA A 159 -4.57 23.49 -8.05
C ALA A 159 -3.25 24.27 -8.10
N VAL A 160 -2.28 23.81 -8.91
CA VAL A 160 -1.01 24.50 -9.14
C VAL A 160 -1.25 25.86 -9.80
N SER A 161 -2.01 25.92 -10.92
CA SER A 161 -2.23 27.14 -11.67
C SER A 161 -2.94 28.23 -10.87
N ARG A 162 -3.66 27.84 -9.81
CA ARG A 162 -4.40 28.77 -8.93
C ARG A 162 -3.77 28.92 -7.55
N ALA A 163 -2.58 28.33 -7.33
CA ALA A 163 -1.88 28.30 -6.04
C ALA A 163 -2.75 27.78 -4.88
N TRP A 164 -3.66 26.83 -5.15
CA TRP A 164 -4.54 26.26 -4.15
C TRP A 164 -3.81 25.21 -3.29
N PRO A 165 -4.13 25.12 -1.98
CA PRO A 165 -3.63 24.02 -1.15
C PRO A 165 -4.20 22.69 -1.61
N VAL A 166 -3.39 21.63 -1.50
CA VAL A 166 -3.80 20.25 -1.80
C VAL A 166 -3.45 19.38 -0.61
N HIS A 167 -4.44 18.77 0.02
CA HIS A 167 -4.28 17.87 1.16
C HIS A 167 -4.63 16.44 0.77
N GLN A 168 -3.99 15.52 1.46
CA GLN A 168 -4.33 14.10 1.43
C GLN A 168 -5.02 13.73 2.74
N LEU A 169 -6.17 13.06 2.61
CA LEU A 169 -6.96 12.59 3.74
C LEU A 169 -7.12 11.08 3.63
N ASP A 170 -7.18 10.37 4.76
CA ASP A 170 -7.37 8.92 4.86
C ASP A 170 -8.60 8.63 5.72
N VAL A 171 -9.51 7.79 5.22
CA VAL A 171 -10.69 7.38 5.98
C VAL A 171 -10.43 6.02 6.62
N SER A 172 -10.35 6.02 7.95
CA SER A 172 -10.14 4.78 8.70
C SER A 172 -11.32 3.84 8.54
N ASN A 173 -11.04 2.59 8.15
CA ASN A 173 -12.05 1.54 8.00
C ASN A 173 -13.23 1.93 7.07
N ALA A 174 -12.94 2.56 5.96
CA ALA A 174 -13.91 3.12 5.00
C ALA A 174 -15.10 2.19 4.71
N PHE A 175 -14.85 0.91 4.45
CA PHE A 175 -15.92 -0.04 4.16
C PHE A 175 -16.94 -0.22 5.29
N LEU A 176 -16.52 -0.08 6.56
CA LEU A 176 -17.41 -0.22 7.71
C LEU A 176 -18.45 0.91 7.81
N HIS A 177 -18.27 2.00 7.07
CA HIS A 177 -19.26 3.07 6.96
C HIS A 177 -20.37 2.79 5.94
N GLY A 178 -20.14 1.84 5.00
CA GLY A 178 -21.13 1.48 3.98
C GLY A 178 -22.28 0.69 4.58
N HIS A 179 -23.53 1.00 4.19
CA HIS A 179 -24.70 0.22 4.54
C HIS A 179 -24.90 -0.90 3.52
N LEU A 180 -25.47 -2.00 3.96
CA LEU A 180 -25.88 -3.11 3.10
C LEU A 180 -27.40 -3.13 3.00
N ASP A 181 -27.91 -3.18 1.78
CA ASP A 181 -29.33 -3.34 1.50
C ASP A 181 -29.72 -4.83 1.45
N GLU A 182 -28.74 -5.70 1.12
CA GLU A 182 -28.94 -7.13 1.03
C GLU A 182 -28.71 -7.83 2.38
N GLN A 183 -29.41 -8.93 2.58
CA GLN A 183 -29.21 -9.79 3.75
C GLN A 183 -28.00 -10.70 3.54
N VAL A 184 -26.87 -10.31 4.15
CA VAL A 184 -25.62 -11.07 4.07
C VAL A 184 -25.33 -11.70 5.43
N PHE A 185 -25.15 -13.01 5.45
CA PHE A 185 -24.80 -13.76 6.64
C PHE A 185 -23.35 -14.20 6.60
N CYS A 186 -22.62 -14.02 7.71
CA CYS A 186 -21.29 -14.58 7.83
C CYS A 186 -21.09 -15.29 9.19
N GLN A 187 -20.07 -16.15 9.25
CA GLN A 187 -19.66 -16.78 10.49
C GLN A 187 -19.08 -15.74 11.45
N GLN A 188 -19.26 -15.98 12.73
CA GLN A 188 -18.59 -15.21 13.77
C GLN A 188 -17.06 -15.27 13.62
N PRO A 189 -16.33 -14.19 13.94
CA PRO A 189 -14.87 -14.16 13.85
C PRO A 189 -14.22 -15.26 14.70
N THR A 190 -13.33 -16.03 14.08
CA THR A 190 -12.60 -17.11 14.77
C THR A 190 -11.84 -16.56 15.96
N GLY A 191 -12.08 -17.14 17.16
CA GLY A 191 -11.50 -16.71 18.41
C GLY A 191 -12.33 -15.67 19.19
N PHE A 192 -13.45 -15.20 18.59
CA PHE A 192 -14.38 -14.24 19.19
C PHE A 192 -15.82 -14.70 18.98
N VAL A 193 -16.04 -16.01 19.07
CA VAL A 193 -17.39 -16.58 19.05
C VAL A 193 -18.07 -16.28 20.37
N ASP A 194 -19.29 -15.78 20.31
CA ASP A 194 -20.11 -15.49 21.48
C ASP A 194 -20.40 -16.78 22.25
N THR A 195 -20.19 -16.75 23.57
CA THR A 195 -20.34 -17.93 24.45
C THR A 195 -21.79 -18.32 24.68
N ASP A 196 -22.71 -17.34 24.66
CA ASP A 196 -24.12 -17.54 24.88
C ASP A 196 -24.83 -17.96 23.59
N TYR A 197 -24.28 -17.56 22.44
CA TYR A 197 -24.85 -17.81 21.12
C TYR A 197 -23.83 -18.44 20.14
N PRO A 198 -23.20 -19.58 20.46
CA PRO A 198 -22.12 -20.15 19.68
C PRO A 198 -22.55 -20.58 18.25
N ASP A 199 -23.81 -20.96 18.07
CA ASP A 199 -24.37 -21.41 16.78
C ASP A 199 -25.01 -20.29 15.97
N HIS A 200 -25.06 -19.05 16.52
CA HIS A 200 -25.59 -17.92 15.81
C HIS A 200 -24.61 -17.45 14.73
N VAL A 201 -25.15 -16.77 13.72
CA VAL A 201 -24.40 -16.16 12.62
C VAL A 201 -24.54 -14.65 12.66
N CYS A 202 -23.58 -13.96 12.09
CA CYS A 202 -23.61 -12.51 11.94
C CYS A 202 -24.47 -12.12 10.73
N LEU A 203 -25.61 -11.47 10.94
CA LEU A 203 -26.35 -10.76 9.91
C LEU A 203 -25.72 -9.37 9.76
N LEU A 204 -25.07 -9.11 8.63
CA LEU A 204 -24.36 -7.88 8.40
C LEU A 204 -25.33 -6.71 8.13
N SER A 205 -25.18 -5.63 8.88
CA SER A 205 -25.85 -4.34 8.66
C SER A 205 -24.93 -3.32 7.99
N ARG A 206 -23.63 -3.54 8.08
CA ARG A 206 -22.59 -2.73 7.46
C ARG A 206 -21.71 -3.56 6.55
N SER A 207 -21.13 -2.93 5.53
CA SER A 207 -20.21 -3.63 4.67
C SER A 207 -18.89 -3.99 5.39
N LEU A 208 -18.27 -5.07 4.96
CA LEU A 208 -17.04 -5.62 5.52
C LEU A 208 -16.00 -5.83 4.44
N TYR A 209 -14.73 -5.82 4.87
CA TYR A 209 -13.62 -6.20 4.01
C TYR A 209 -13.84 -7.58 3.39
N GLY A 210 -13.67 -7.67 2.08
CA GLY A 210 -13.81 -8.89 1.30
C GLY A 210 -15.17 -9.12 0.68
N LEU A 211 -16.23 -8.38 1.04
CA LEU A 211 -17.50 -8.39 0.31
C LEU A 211 -17.33 -7.75 -1.06
N LYS A 212 -17.98 -8.33 -2.07
CA LYS A 212 -17.93 -7.83 -3.45
C LYS A 212 -18.54 -6.43 -3.60
N GLN A 213 -19.61 -6.14 -2.86
CA GLN A 213 -20.29 -4.83 -2.87
C GLN A 213 -19.72 -3.80 -1.89
N ALA A 214 -18.74 -4.15 -1.05
CA ALA A 214 -18.22 -3.21 -0.05
C ALA A 214 -17.70 -1.88 -0.64
N PRO A 215 -16.96 -1.86 -1.77
CA PRO A 215 -16.53 -0.62 -2.38
C PRO A 215 -17.73 0.25 -2.85
N ARG A 216 -18.77 -0.39 -3.39
CA ARG A 216 -19.99 0.31 -3.83
C ARG A 216 -20.76 0.90 -2.65
N ALA A 217 -21.00 0.12 -1.59
CA ALA A 217 -21.70 0.56 -0.40
C ALA A 217 -20.99 1.76 0.27
N TRP A 218 -19.67 1.71 0.35
CA TRP A 218 -18.87 2.84 0.82
C TRP A 218 -18.99 4.07 -0.10
N TYR A 219 -18.81 3.88 -1.41
CA TYR A 219 -18.93 4.97 -2.38
C TYR A 219 -20.31 5.67 -2.27
N GLN A 220 -21.38 4.91 -2.20
CA GLN A 220 -22.74 5.44 -2.06
C GLN A 220 -22.89 6.26 -0.77
N ARG A 221 -22.32 5.77 0.33
CA ARG A 221 -22.37 6.43 1.63
C ARG A 221 -21.67 7.78 1.65
N ILE A 222 -20.43 7.84 1.15
CA ILE A 222 -19.68 9.09 1.10
C ILE A 222 -20.24 10.04 0.04
N ALA A 223 -20.67 9.53 -1.11
CA ALA A 223 -21.27 10.36 -2.16
C ALA A 223 -22.56 11.05 -1.68
N ALA A 224 -23.43 10.33 -0.97
CA ALA A 224 -24.65 10.90 -0.38
C ALA A 224 -24.31 11.99 0.64
N PHE A 225 -23.31 11.78 1.49
CA PHE A 225 -22.85 12.80 2.44
C PHE A 225 -22.28 14.03 1.72
N LEU A 226 -21.42 13.83 0.73
CA LEU A 226 -20.84 14.94 -0.04
C LEU A 226 -21.91 15.76 -0.77
N GLN A 227 -22.94 15.10 -1.31
CA GLN A 227 -24.08 15.79 -1.94
C GLN A 227 -24.84 16.67 -0.94
N GLN A 228 -25.08 16.20 0.28
CA GLN A 228 -25.68 16.99 1.37
C GLN A 228 -24.81 18.19 1.75
N GLN A 229 -23.47 18.07 1.60
CA GLN A 229 -22.54 19.19 1.82
C GLN A 229 -22.41 20.15 0.62
N GLY A 230 -23.18 19.94 -0.45
CA GLY A 230 -23.19 20.80 -1.64
C GLY A 230 -22.22 20.43 -2.74
N PHE A 231 -21.56 19.28 -2.64
CA PHE A 231 -20.75 18.72 -3.72
C PHE A 231 -21.63 18.08 -4.79
N ARG A 232 -21.12 18.07 -6.02
CA ARG A 232 -21.71 17.34 -7.14
C ARG A 232 -20.66 16.43 -7.77
N SER A 233 -21.02 15.17 -8.00
CA SER A 233 -20.21 14.25 -8.77
C SER A 233 -20.18 14.66 -10.24
N THR A 234 -19.06 14.47 -10.93
CA THR A 234 -18.93 14.83 -12.33
C THR A 234 -19.36 13.68 -13.25
N ARG A 235 -19.86 14.02 -14.44
CA ARG A 235 -20.29 13.02 -15.44
C ARG A 235 -19.11 12.29 -16.09
N SER A 236 -17.95 12.93 -16.20
CA SER A 236 -16.76 12.38 -16.83
C SER A 236 -16.02 11.37 -15.91
N ASP A 237 -16.09 11.62 -14.60
CA ASP A 237 -15.47 10.79 -13.58
C ASP A 237 -16.27 10.90 -12.28
N ALA A 238 -17.03 9.88 -11.95
CA ALA A 238 -17.89 9.88 -10.77
C ALA A 238 -17.12 9.94 -9.44
N SER A 239 -15.79 9.64 -9.45
CA SER A 239 -14.92 9.78 -8.28
C SER A 239 -14.43 11.22 -8.04
N LEU A 240 -14.74 12.15 -8.96
CA LEU A 240 -14.47 13.57 -8.79
C LEU A 240 -15.74 14.28 -8.32
N PHE A 241 -15.66 14.90 -7.16
CA PHE A 241 -16.72 15.74 -6.59
C PHE A 241 -16.29 17.19 -6.64
N VAL A 242 -17.20 18.06 -7.08
CA VAL A 242 -17.00 19.50 -7.22
C VAL A 242 -17.94 20.24 -6.30
N TYR A 243 -17.38 21.10 -5.46
CA TYR A 243 -18.10 22.09 -4.68
C TYR A 243 -17.92 23.46 -5.34
N HIS A 244 -18.99 24.18 -5.55
CA HIS A 244 -18.96 25.54 -6.11
C HIS A 244 -20.11 26.38 -5.56
N GLN A 245 -19.78 27.41 -4.79
CA GLN A 245 -20.73 28.38 -4.26
C GLN A 245 -20.11 29.79 -4.33
N GLY A 246 -20.62 30.63 -5.24
CA GLY A 246 -20.04 31.94 -5.49
C GLY A 246 -18.56 31.85 -5.92
N HIS A 247 -17.67 32.44 -5.13
CA HIS A 247 -16.20 32.36 -5.37
C HIS A 247 -15.55 31.14 -4.72
N ALA A 248 -16.26 30.42 -3.84
CA ALA A 248 -15.74 29.26 -3.15
C ALA A 248 -15.81 28.02 -4.05
N THR A 249 -14.69 27.43 -4.34
CA THR A 249 -14.57 26.22 -5.17
C THR A 249 -13.67 25.21 -4.50
N ALA A 250 -14.08 23.94 -4.50
CA ALA A 250 -13.25 22.83 -4.06
C ALA A 250 -13.43 21.61 -4.96
N TYR A 251 -12.37 20.80 -5.06
CA TYR A 251 -12.37 19.51 -5.75
C TYR A 251 -11.96 18.42 -4.77
N LEU A 252 -12.73 17.35 -4.74
CA LEU A 252 -12.45 16.17 -3.94
C LEU A 252 -12.37 14.97 -4.88
N LEU A 253 -11.21 14.29 -4.89
CA LEU A 253 -10.97 13.03 -5.57
C LEU A 253 -11.06 11.91 -4.57
N LEU A 254 -11.89 10.92 -4.83
CA LEU A 254 -12.11 9.77 -3.99
C LEU A 254 -11.49 8.52 -4.62
N TYR A 255 -10.62 7.84 -3.88
CA TYR A 255 -10.14 6.50 -4.23
C TYR A 255 -10.23 5.59 -3.00
N VAL A 256 -11.34 4.91 -2.85
CA VAL A 256 -11.67 4.06 -1.70
C VAL A 256 -11.55 4.85 -0.38
N ASP A 257 -10.51 4.59 0.41
CA ASP A 257 -10.17 5.24 1.69
C ASP A 257 -9.29 6.49 1.52
N ASP A 258 -8.61 6.62 0.39
CA ASP A 258 -7.75 7.77 0.08
C ASP A 258 -8.54 8.92 -0.58
N ILE A 259 -8.37 10.13 -0.07
CA ILE A 259 -9.01 11.36 -0.60
C ILE A 259 -7.92 12.39 -0.89
N ILE A 260 -8.00 13.02 -2.07
CA ILE A 260 -7.31 14.30 -2.34
C ILE A 260 -8.35 15.42 -2.29
N LEU A 261 -8.08 16.43 -1.47
CA LEU A 261 -8.91 17.62 -1.35
C LEU A 261 -8.09 18.87 -1.71
N THR A 262 -8.61 19.68 -2.63
CA THR A 262 -8.08 21.02 -2.94
C THR A 262 -9.20 22.04 -2.93
N ALA A 263 -8.90 23.26 -2.50
CA ALA A 263 -9.91 24.31 -2.37
C ALA A 263 -9.32 25.68 -2.70
N SER A 264 -10.20 26.62 -3.08
CA SER A 264 -9.86 28.00 -3.43
C SER A 264 -9.29 28.82 -2.27
N SER A 265 -9.44 28.35 -1.04
CA SER A 265 -8.81 28.95 0.15
C SER A 265 -8.49 27.90 1.20
N PRO A 266 -7.46 28.13 2.06
CA PRO A 266 -7.16 27.26 3.19
C PRO A 266 -8.32 27.13 4.17
N ALA A 267 -9.08 28.22 4.41
CA ALA A 267 -10.25 28.20 5.29
C ALA A 267 -11.35 27.24 4.78
N LEU A 268 -11.65 27.28 3.47
CA LEU A 268 -12.60 26.35 2.88
C LEU A 268 -12.14 24.90 2.97
N LEU A 269 -10.85 24.65 2.73
CA LEU A 269 -10.26 23.32 2.85
C LEU A 269 -10.43 22.78 4.27
N GLN A 270 -10.06 23.56 5.29
CA GLN A 270 -10.23 23.19 6.70
C GLN A 270 -11.68 22.95 7.09
N GLN A 271 -12.61 23.79 6.60
CA GLN A 271 -14.04 23.64 6.86
C GLN A 271 -14.58 22.31 6.30
N ILE A 272 -14.21 21.97 5.07
CA ILE A 272 -14.61 20.70 4.44
C ILE A 272 -14.00 19.52 5.19
N THR A 273 -12.70 19.58 5.53
CA THR A 273 -12.01 18.55 6.30
C THR A 273 -12.67 18.32 7.67
N ALA A 274 -13.01 19.41 8.38
CA ALA A 274 -13.71 19.32 9.66
C ALA A 274 -15.09 18.65 9.53
N ARG A 275 -15.88 19.00 8.51
CA ARG A 275 -17.19 18.39 8.26
C ARG A 275 -17.08 16.89 7.91
N LEU A 276 -16.09 16.51 7.11
CA LEU A 276 -15.81 15.10 6.84
C LEU A 276 -15.41 14.38 8.13
N GLY A 277 -14.60 14.99 8.98
CA GLY A 277 -14.14 14.43 10.26
C GLY A 277 -15.23 14.25 11.31
N THR A 278 -16.35 15.00 11.24
CA THR A 278 -17.52 14.77 12.13
C THR A 278 -18.31 13.53 11.75
N GLU A 279 -18.26 13.11 10.48
CA GLU A 279 -19.05 12.00 9.96
C GLU A 279 -18.26 10.71 9.82
N PHE A 280 -17.01 10.82 9.44
CA PHE A 280 -16.12 9.70 9.18
C PHE A 280 -14.88 9.79 10.08
N ALA A 281 -14.31 8.63 10.43
CA ALA A 281 -13.04 8.55 11.16
C ALA A 281 -11.89 8.97 10.22
N LEU A 282 -11.77 10.29 9.98
CA LEU A 282 -10.87 10.91 9.03
C LEU A 282 -9.53 11.25 9.66
N LYS A 283 -8.46 10.97 8.96
CA LYS A 283 -7.11 11.42 9.29
C LYS A 283 -6.61 12.38 8.20
N ASP A 284 -6.29 13.60 8.56
CA ASP A 284 -5.60 14.54 7.67
C ASP A 284 -4.09 14.21 7.67
N LEU A 285 -3.57 13.83 6.51
CA LEU A 285 -2.15 13.51 6.29
C LEU A 285 -1.34 14.76 5.89
N GLY A 286 -2.01 15.93 5.84
CA GLY A 286 -1.40 17.19 5.47
C GLY A 286 -1.24 17.37 3.96
N ALA A 287 -0.22 18.13 3.57
CA ALA A 287 0.04 18.41 2.16
C ALA A 287 0.30 17.13 1.39
N LEU A 288 -0.28 17.03 0.19
CA LEU A 288 -0.13 15.86 -0.68
C LEU A 288 1.35 15.54 -0.93
N HIS A 289 1.78 14.33 -0.62
CA HIS A 289 3.16 13.83 -0.80
C HIS A 289 3.24 12.45 -1.45
N TYR A 290 2.21 11.61 -1.33
CA TYR A 290 2.19 10.27 -1.91
C TYR A 290 0.76 9.83 -2.18
N PHE A 291 0.43 9.47 -3.43
CA PHE A 291 -0.92 9.05 -3.79
C PHE A 291 -0.88 7.96 -4.86
N LEU A 292 -1.49 6.82 -4.57
CA LEU A 292 -1.62 5.68 -5.51
C LEU A 292 -0.29 5.25 -6.16
N GLY A 293 0.77 5.14 -5.37
CA GLY A 293 2.07 4.74 -5.87
C GLY A 293 2.88 5.87 -6.54
N ILE A 294 2.33 7.10 -6.55
CA ILE A 294 2.98 8.28 -7.10
C ILE A 294 3.48 9.15 -5.96
N GLU A 295 4.76 9.43 -5.91
CA GLU A 295 5.36 10.42 -5.04
C GLU A 295 5.16 11.82 -5.63
N VAL A 296 4.81 12.78 -4.78
CA VAL A 296 4.51 14.15 -5.18
C VAL A 296 5.49 15.10 -4.49
N VAL A 297 6.41 15.62 -5.27
CA VAL A 297 7.39 16.61 -4.78
C VAL A 297 6.91 18.01 -5.18
N ARG A 298 6.61 18.85 -4.19
CA ARG A 298 6.23 20.23 -4.44
C ARG A 298 7.48 21.06 -4.75
N ARG A 299 7.45 21.79 -5.86
CA ARG A 299 8.47 22.75 -6.28
C ARG A 299 7.86 24.13 -6.41
N ALA A 300 8.68 25.16 -6.51
CA ALA A 300 8.21 26.53 -6.72
C ALA A 300 7.37 26.68 -8.01
N THR A 301 7.67 25.90 -9.05
CA THR A 301 7.02 25.93 -10.35
C THR A 301 5.90 24.91 -10.53
N GLY A 302 5.65 24.03 -9.54
CA GLY A 302 4.59 23.03 -9.64
C GLY A 302 4.84 21.76 -8.85
N PHE A 303 4.22 20.66 -9.30
CA PHE A 303 4.43 19.33 -8.75
C PHE A 303 5.30 18.50 -9.68
N PHE A 304 6.29 17.84 -9.11
CA PHE A 304 7.03 16.77 -9.77
C PHE A 304 6.48 15.43 -9.30
N LEU A 305 5.92 14.66 -10.24
CA LEU A 305 5.30 13.36 -9.97
C LEU A 305 6.26 12.26 -10.42
N HIS A 306 6.59 11.31 -9.54
CA HIS A 306 7.45 10.19 -9.88
C HIS A 306 7.06 8.92 -9.11
N GLN A 307 7.61 7.77 -9.55
CA GLN A 307 7.36 6.47 -8.95
C GLN A 307 8.66 5.80 -8.48
N GLN A 308 9.60 6.58 -7.94
CA GLN A 308 10.91 6.08 -7.55
C GLN A 308 10.82 4.97 -6.50
N LYS A 309 9.97 5.14 -5.50
CA LYS A 309 9.72 4.13 -4.47
C LYS A 309 9.19 2.84 -5.07
N TYR A 310 8.22 2.93 -5.96
CA TYR A 310 7.65 1.76 -6.64
C TYR A 310 8.70 1.02 -7.49
N ALA A 311 9.51 1.76 -8.25
CA ALA A 311 10.60 1.18 -9.03
C ALA A 311 11.63 0.48 -8.13
N TYR A 312 11.97 1.09 -6.99
CA TYR A 312 12.87 0.49 -6.00
C TYR A 312 12.29 -0.82 -5.43
N GLU A 313 11.03 -0.80 -4.96
CA GLU A 313 10.34 -1.99 -4.43
C GLU A 313 10.23 -3.11 -5.47
N LEU A 314 10.07 -2.76 -6.75
CA LEU A 314 10.04 -3.72 -7.84
C LEU A 314 11.41 -4.37 -8.08
N LEU A 315 12.48 -3.57 -8.10
CA LEU A 315 13.87 -4.07 -8.19
C LEU A 315 14.24 -4.93 -6.99
N GLU A 316 13.84 -4.54 -5.78
CA GLU A 316 14.05 -5.31 -4.56
C GLU A 316 13.35 -6.68 -4.64
N ARG A 317 12.08 -6.70 -5.04
CA ARG A 317 11.31 -7.93 -5.25
C ARG A 317 11.94 -8.83 -6.30
N ALA A 318 12.50 -8.24 -7.36
CA ALA A 318 13.20 -8.97 -8.41
C ALA A 318 14.63 -9.43 -8.00
N GLY A 319 15.14 -9.01 -6.82
CA GLY A 319 16.53 -9.25 -6.42
C GLY A 319 17.55 -8.48 -7.26
N MET A 320 17.14 -7.35 -7.87
CA MET A 320 17.91 -6.60 -8.87
C MET A 320 18.33 -5.20 -8.40
N LEU A 321 18.35 -4.91 -7.10
CA LEU A 321 18.72 -3.58 -6.57
C LEU A 321 20.12 -3.11 -7.03
N ASN A 322 21.05 -4.04 -7.17
CA ASN A 322 22.43 -3.76 -7.56
C ASN A 322 22.74 -4.10 -9.03
N CYS A 323 21.72 -4.24 -9.89
CA CYS A 323 21.93 -4.53 -11.29
C CYS A 323 22.48 -3.30 -12.02
N LYS A 324 23.28 -3.56 -13.06
CA LYS A 324 23.74 -2.49 -13.97
C LYS A 324 22.57 -2.03 -14.85
N PRO A 325 22.37 -0.72 -15.05
CA PRO A 325 21.33 -0.23 -15.94
C PRO A 325 21.63 -0.68 -17.38
N ALA A 326 20.61 -1.14 -18.09
CA ALA A 326 20.69 -1.45 -19.51
C ALA A 326 20.28 -0.23 -20.33
N PRO A 327 20.95 0.06 -21.45
CA PRO A 327 20.63 1.19 -22.32
C PRO A 327 19.30 1.01 -23.08
N THR A 328 18.84 -0.25 -23.20
CA THR A 328 17.60 -0.60 -23.90
C THR A 328 16.75 -1.52 -23.02
N PRO A 329 15.41 -1.43 -23.10
CA PRO A 329 14.50 -2.28 -22.32
C PRO A 329 14.58 -3.77 -22.70
N VAL A 330 15.13 -4.09 -23.87
CA VAL A 330 15.28 -5.46 -24.39
C VAL A 330 16.70 -5.64 -24.91
N ASP A 331 17.30 -6.80 -24.64
CA ASP A 331 18.57 -7.15 -25.25
C ASP A 331 18.36 -7.35 -26.77
N THR A 332 19.04 -6.54 -27.56
CA THR A 332 18.93 -6.58 -29.03
C THR A 332 19.64 -7.79 -29.65
N LYS A 333 20.48 -8.49 -28.89
CA LYS A 333 21.26 -9.66 -29.36
C LYS A 333 20.58 -11.00 -29.05
N ALA A 334 19.82 -11.10 -27.96
CA ALA A 334 19.13 -12.31 -27.57
C ALA A 334 17.70 -12.31 -28.12
N LYS A 335 17.37 -13.31 -28.94
CA LYS A 335 15.98 -13.53 -29.35
C LYS A 335 15.30 -14.43 -28.35
N VAL A 336 14.18 -13.99 -27.78
CA VAL A 336 13.34 -14.81 -26.93
C VAL A 336 12.54 -15.75 -27.85
N SER A 337 12.71 -17.07 -27.66
CA SER A 337 11.98 -18.08 -28.42
C SER A 337 10.71 -18.50 -27.64
N ALA A 338 9.61 -18.74 -28.37
CA ALA A 338 8.39 -19.31 -27.79
C ALA A 338 8.48 -20.85 -27.60
N VAL A 339 9.47 -21.48 -28.24
CA VAL A 339 9.64 -22.96 -28.27
C VAL A 339 10.92 -23.45 -27.62
N GLU A 340 11.92 -22.60 -27.47
CA GLU A 340 13.22 -22.95 -26.88
C GLU A 340 13.39 -22.27 -25.52
N GLY A 341 13.97 -22.98 -24.56
CA GLY A 341 14.23 -22.54 -23.21
C GLY A 341 13.46 -23.33 -22.17
N SER A 342 13.85 -23.16 -20.91
CA SER A 342 13.14 -23.75 -19.77
C SER A 342 12.11 -22.78 -19.23
N PRO A 343 10.91 -23.25 -18.85
CA PRO A 343 9.94 -22.41 -18.14
C PRO A 343 10.54 -21.83 -16.86
N ALA A 344 10.08 -20.65 -16.46
CA ALA A 344 10.47 -20.04 -15.20
C ALA A 344 10.14 -21.01 -14.04
N SER A 345 11.11 -21.22 -13.14
CA SER A 345 10.97 -22.14 -12.01
C SER A 345 9.81 -21.76 -11.08
N ASP A 346 9.54 -20.48 -10.91
CA ASP A 346 8.39 -19.92 -10.22
C ASP A 346 7.55 -19.04 -11.15
N ALA A 347 6.51 -19.65 -11.74
CA ALA A 347 5.59 -18.97 -12.62
C ALA A 347 4.75 -17.88 -11.92
N SER A 348 4.55 -17.98 -10.60
CA SER A 348 3.83 -16.97 -9.82
C SER A 348 4.69 -15.75 -9.58
N PHE A 349 5.95 -15.96 -9.23
CA PHE A 349 6.94 -14.90 -9.10
C PHE A 349 7.14 -14.18 -10.44
N TYR A 350 7.35 -14.92 -11.54
CA TYR A 350 7.47 -14.34 -12.88
C TYR A 350 6.28 -13.44 -13.22
N ARG A 351 5.06 -13.95 -13.05
CA ARG A 351 3.84 -13.16 -13.30
C ARG A 351 3.71 -11.94 -12.40
N SER A 352 4.18 -12.02 -11.15
CA SER A 352 4.14 -10.89 -10.21
C SER A 352 5.08 -9.74 -10.61
N ILE A 353 6.20 -10.05 -11.26
CA ILE A 353 7.13 -9.04 -11.79
C ILE A 353 6.61 -8.46 -13.09
N VAL A 354 6.24 -9.31 -14.07
CA VAL A 354 5.74 -8.86 -15.38
C VAL A 354 4.44 -8.07 -15.26
N GLY A 355 3.53 -8.47 -14.37
CA GLY A 355 2.28 -7.76 -14.13
C GLY A 355 2.41 -6.48 -13.32
N ALA A 356 3.62 -6.12 -12.88
CA ALA A 356 3.90 -4.89 -12.13
C ALA A 356 4.31 -3.72 -13.06
N PHE A 357 4.61 -4.00 -14.34
CA PHE A 357 4.83 -3.01 -15.37
C PHE A 357 3.50 -2.68 -16.06
#